data_3190613435ddcb0b0843bfa55e7258ef
#
_entry.id   3190613435ddcb0b0843bfa55e7258ef
#
_cell.length_a   1.000
_cell.length_b   1.000
_cell.length_c   1.000
_cell.angle_alpha   90.00
_cell.angle_beta   90.00
_cell.angle_gamma   90.00
#
_symmetry.space_group_name_H-M   'P 1'
#
loop_
_entity.id
_entity.type
_entity.pdbx_description
1 polymer ?
#
loop_
_entity_poly.entity_id
_entity_poly.type
_entity_poly.pdbx_seq_one_letter_code
_entity_poly.pdbx_strand_id
1 'polypeptide(L)'
;MTTTLKKMSALVLASAVTFSMLSSQALANGAIGDHVNNLHAHIGEYTEEVHWLESKFGSVVDAYEAKDKSLKTDALIEYWEEVDFHSAIETQYVPIYASIWQGIYGVKVAIDEGKPVADVRVEQEKLNHALWQALGAVKLASQYQKKGLVNKVQTTEKEPTTGPEVIDDIKTRLDRVVAKYAEQLHEVATTLVHDTYLQRFEGVEGDLIAKNAALVEDLEKDFNVTLPQAISKDTGVDSVRKVVESMQTKLDRARVLLVEVEQSRKDVF
;
A
#
# COMPACT_ATOMS: atom_id res chain seq x y z
N MET A 1 -64.74 -57.02 -0.34
CA MET A 1 -64.72 -55.58 -0.20
C MET A 1 -63.27 -55.13 -0.28
N THR A 2 -62.89 -54.67 -1.43
CA THR A 2 -61.54 -54.38 -1.84
C THR A 2 -61.30 -52.88 -1.82
N THR A 3 -60.37 -52.43 -1.05
CA THR A 3 -59.91 -51.02 -1.06
C THR A 3 -58.53 -50.93 -1.68
N THR A 4 -58.48 -50.33 -2.85
CA THR A 4 -57.29 -50.08 -3.64
C THR A 4 -56.52 -48.90 -3.10
N LEU A 5 -55.21 -49.14 -2.77
CA LEU A 5 -54.26 -48.12 -2.36
C LEU A 5 -53.61 -47.50 -3.57
N LYS A 6 -53.85 -46.23 -3.84
CA LYS A 6 -53.18 -45.47 -4.90
C LYS A 6 -51.77 -45.06 -4.38
N LYS A 7 -50.75 -45.53 -5.08
CA LYS A 7 -49.36 -45.07 -4.94
C LYS A 7 -49.21 -43.70 -5.65
N MET A 8 -48.94 -42.65 -4.90
CA MET A 8 -48.48 -41.39 -5.40
C MET A 8 -46.95 -41.36 -5.37
N SER A 9 -46.34 -41.37 -6.56
CA SER A 9 -44.92 -41.19 -6.75
C SER A 9 -44.61 -39.67 -6.67
N ALA A 10 -43.88 -39.29 -5.63
CA ALA A 10 -43.35 -37.93 -5.52
C ALA A 10 -42.06 -37.85 -6.35
N LEU A 11 -42.08 -37.07 -7.39
CA LEU A 11 -40.93 -36.73 -8.23
C LEU A 11 -40.18 -35.62 -7.51
N VAL A 12 -39.03 -35.94 -6.90
CA VAL A 12 -38.13 -34.95 -6.32
C VAL A 12 -37.26 -34.36 -7.46
N LEU A 13 -37.58 -33.14 -7.84
CA LEU A 13 -36.74 -32.34 -8.77
C LEU A 13 -35.59 -31.77 -7.97
N ALA A 14 -34.40 -32.38 -8.06
CA ALA A 14 -33.17 -31.83 -7.53
C ALA A 14 -32.69 -30.72 -8.50
N SER A 15 -33.02 -29.47 -8.19
CA SER A 15 -32.44 -28.31 -8.84
C SER A 15 -31.01 -28.13 -8.33
N ALA A 16 -30.02 -28.55 -9.12
CA ALA A 16 -28.61 -28.22 -8.90
C ALA A 16 -28.42 -26.73 -9.22
N VAL A 17 -28.42 -25.90 -8.19
CA VAL A 17 -27.93 -24.51 -8.29
C VAL A 17 -26.43 -24.59 -8.35
N THR A 18 -25.87 -24.56 -9.58
CA THR A 18 -24.46 -24.30 -9.81
C THR A 18 -24.20 -22.83 -9.47
N PHE A 19 -23.72 -22.61 -8.26
CA PHE A 19 -23.18 -21.31 -7.85
C PHE A 19 -21.85 -21.15 -8.59
N SER A 20 -21.90 -20.46 -9.74
CA SER A 20 -20.69 -20.00 -10.43
C SER A 20 -20.04 -18.96 -9.54
N MET A 21 -19.05 -19.39 -8.74
CA MET A 21 -18.09 -18.46 -8.15
C MET A 21 -17.28 -17.87 -9.31
N LEU A 22 -17.77 -16.78 -9.89
CA LEU A 22 -16.96 -15.87 -10.69
C LEU A 22 -15.90 -15.30 -9.74
N SER A 23 -14.67 -15.72 -9.96
CA SER A 23 -13.50 -15.22 -9.24
C SER A 23 -13.40 -13.71 -9.46
N SER A 24 -13.80 -12.94 -8.46
CA SER A 24 -13.66 -11.48 -8.38
C SER A 24 -12.20 -10.98 -8.33
N GLN A 25 -11.23 -11.89 -8.33
CA GLN A 25 -9.80 -11.54 -8.30
C GLN A 25 -9.29 -10.85 -9.57
N ALA A 26 -9.90 -11.12 -10.73
CA ALA A 26 -9.48 -10.49 -11.99
C ALA A 26 -9.93 -9.03 -12.12
N LEU A 27 -10.99 -8.63 -11.39
CA LEU A 27 -11.52 -7.27 -11.42
C LEU A 27 -10.76 -6.32 -10.47
N ALA A 28 -10.30 -6.81 -9.31
CA ALA A 28 -9.54 -6.01 -8.36
C ALA A 28 -8.20 -5.53 -8.94
N ASN A 29 -7.45 -6.43 -9.60
CA ASN A 29 -6.19 -6.05 -10.26
C ASN A 29 -6.40 -5.17 -11.50
N GLY A 30 -7.54 -5.28 -12.17
CA GLY A 30 -7.92 -4.45 -13.30
C GLY A 30 -8.22 -3.00 -12.89
N ALA A 31 -8.98 -2.81 -11.82
CA ALA A 31 -9.35 -1.49 -11.30
C ALA A 31 -8.12 -0.71 -10.79
N ILE A 32 -7.30 -1.31 -9.93
CA ILE A 32 -6.08 -0.69 -9.42
C ILE A 32 -5.13 -0.32 -10.58
N GLY A 33 -4.96 -1.21 -11.56
CA GLY A 33 -4.13 -0.95 -12.73
C GLY A 33 -4.57 0.25 -13.54
N ASP A 34 -5.87 0.49 -13.67
CA ASP A 34 -6.42 1.64 -14.35
C ASP A 34 -6.16 2.94 -13.57
N HIS A 35 -6.46 2.96 -12.27
CA HIS A 35 -6.20 4.11 -11.41
C HIS A 35 -4.72 4.51 -11.39
N VAL A 36 -3.80 3.55 -11.39
CA VAL A 36 -2.35 3.83 -11.34
C VAL A 36 -1.78 4.24 -12.70
N ASN A 37 -2.24 3.63 -13.80
CA ASN A 37 -1.64 3.79 -15.13
C ASN A 37 -2.39 4.74 -16.07
N ASN A 38 -3.57 5.21 -15.66
CA ASN A 38 -4.44 6.08 -16.46
C ASN A 38 -4.95 7.28 -15.64
N LEU A 39 -4.07 7.86 -14.80
CA LEU A 39 -4.40 8.94 -13.87
C LEU A 39 -5.20 10.08 -14.52
N HIS A 40 -4.90 10.40 -15.78
CA HIS A 40 -5.54 11.52 -16.47
C HIS A 40 -7.03 11.33 -16.72
N ALA A 41 -7.51 10.09 -16.79
CA ALA A 41 -8.92 9.79 -16.97
C ALA A 41 -9.74 10.10 -15.70
N HIS A 42 -9.09 9.98 -14.54
CA HIS A 42 -9.73 10.06 -13.22
C HIS A 42 -9.49 11.37 -12.48
N ILE A 43 -8.76 12.37 -13.04
CA ILE A 43 -8.42 13.62 -12.33
C ILE A 43 -9.66 14.40 -11.85
N GLY A 44 -10.75 14.36 -12.63
CA GLY A 44 -12.02 15.00 -12.22
C GLY A 44 -12.59 14.34 -10.99
N GLU A 45 -12.70 13.02 -11.01
CA GLU A 45 -13.16 12.16 -9.93
C GLU A 45 -12.33 12.35 -8.66
N TYR A 46 -11.00 12.20 -8.72
CA TYR A 46 -10.12 12.44 -7.58
C TYR A 46 -10.23 13.84 -6.99
N THR A 47 -10.53 14.84 -7.84
CA THR A 47 -10.74 16.22 -7.35
C THR A 47 -12.03 16.31 -6.53
N GLU A 48 -13.11 15.67 -6.97
CA GLU A 48 -14.38 15.62 -6.26
C GLU A 48 -14.26 14.78 -4.97
N GLU A 49 -13.55 13.67 -5.01
CA GLU A 49 -13.28 12.81 -3.85
C GLU A 49 -12.46 13.53 -2.76
N VAL A 50 -11.44 14.30 -3.13
CA VAL A 50 -10.67 15.12 -2.16
C VAL A 50 -11.56 16.17 -1.50
N HIS A 51 -12.43 16.84 -2.23
CA HIS A 51 -13.40 17.77 -1.63
C HIS A 51 -14.39 17.06 -0.72
N TRP A 52 -14.85 15.88 -1.12
CA TRP A 52 -15.76 15.07 -0.32
C TRP A 52 -15.08 14.62 0.98
N LEU A 53 -13.83 14.12 0.93
CA LEU A 53 -13.03 13.75 2.10
C LEU A 53 -12.83 14.93 3.05
N GLU A 54 -12.45 16.11 2.53
CA GLU A 54 -12.29 17.33 3.32
C GLU A 54 -13.58 17.68 4.07
N SER A 55 -14.73 17.58 3.39
CA SER A 55 -16.05 17.81 4.00
C SER A 55 -16.39 16.76 5.06
N LYS A 56 -16.10 15.47 4.79
CA LYS A 56 -16.38 14.36 5.72
C LYS A 56 -15.49 14.43 6.96
N PHE A 57 -14.20 14.66 6.80
CA PHE A 57 -13.28 14.84 7.91
C PHE A 57 -13.63 16.08 8.73
N GLY A 58 -14.05 17.17 8.05
CA GLY A 58 -14.59 18.36 8.71
C GLY A 58 -15.78 18.04 9.59
N SER A 59 -16.74 17.25 9.09
CA SER A 59 -17.95 16.91 9.84
C SER A 59 -17.66 16.06 11.09
N VAL A 60 -16.62 15.24 11.06
CA VAL A 60 -16.15 14.48 12.26
C VAL A 60 -15.63 15.45 13.34
N VAL A 61 -14.84 16.45 12.95
CA VAL A 61 -14.31 17.45 13.89
C VAL A 61 -15.41 18.37 14.38
N ASP A 62 -16.38 18.75 13.53
CA ASP A 62 -17.57 19.53 13.93
C ASP A 62 -18.41 18.78 14.97
N ALA A 63 -18.60 17.47 14.79
CA ALA A 63 -19.30 16.63 15.76
C ALA A 63 -18.55 16.57 17.11
N TYR A 64 -17.22 16.51 17.08
CA TYR A 64 -16.39 16.59 18.29
C TYR A 64 -16.58 17.94 19.02
N GLU A 65 -16.52 19.05 18.29
CA GLU A 65 -16.75 20.40 18.84
C GLU A 65 -18.15 20.54 19.45
N ALA A 66 -19.17 19.97 18.78
CA ALA A 66 -20.54 19.92 19.25
C ALA A 66 -20.76 18.96 20.43
N LYS A 67 -19.74 18.18 20.84
CA LYS A 67 -19.81 17.14 21.87
C LYS A 67 -20.87 16.06 21.57
N ASP A 68 -20.97 15.70 20.29
CA ASP A 68 -21.90 14.65 19.85
C ASP A 68 -21.48 13.31 20.42
N LYS A 69 -22.39 12.68 21.20
CA LYS A 69 -22.13 11.39 21.83
C LYS A 69 -22.17 10.20 20.86
N SER A 70 -22.66 10.41 19.64
CA SER A 70 -22.71 9.40 18.58
C SER A 70 -21.43 9.39 17.72
N LEU A 71 -20.51 10.32 17.95
CA LEU A 71 -19.26 10.45 17.22
C LEU A 71 -18.46 9.14 17.26
N LYS A 72 -18.04 8.69 16.08
CA LYS A 72 -17.11 7.57 15.88
C LYS A 72 -15.90 8.07 15.09
N THR A 73 -14.74 8.01 15.70
CA THR A 73 -13.49 8.46 15.06
C THR A 73 -13.01 7.51 13.97
N ASP A 74 -13.42 6.23 14.01
CA ASP A 74 -13.14 5.25 12.95
C ASP A 74 -13.74 5.63 11.59
N ALA A 75 -14.78 6.47 11.57
CA ALA A 75 -15.35 7.02 10.35
C ALA A 75 -14.31 7.76 9.47
N LEU A 76 -13.24 8.32 10.06
CA LEU A 76 -12.16 8.93 9.29
C LEU A 76 -11.47 7.89 8.38
N ILE A 77 -11.24 6.68 8.88
CA ILE A 77 -10.64 5.57 8.14
C ILE A 77 -11.64 5.06 7.09
N GLU A 78 -12.90 4.85 7.50
CA GLU A 78 -13.95 4.37 6.60
C GLU A 78 -14.11 5.29 5.38
N TYR A 79 -14.13 6.60 5.57
CA TYR A 79 -14.23 7.57 4.46
C TYR A 79 -13.01 7.53 3.54
N TRP A 80 -11.80 7.32 4.09
CA TRP A 80 -10.58 7.20 3.29
C TRP A 80 -10.58 5.96 2.41
N GLU A 81 -11.06 4.83 2.95
CA GLU A 81 -11.15 3.56 2.21
C GLU A 81 -12.29 3.53 1.17
N GLU A 82 -13.25 4.46 1.26
CA GLU A 82 -14.41 4.52 0.35
C GLU A 82 -14.08 5.13 -1.01
N VAL A 83 -12.99 5.92 -1.12
CA VAL A 83 -12.65 6.66 -2.35
C VAL A 83 -11.62 5.93 -3.20
N ASP A 84 -11.71 6.07 -4.53
CA ASP A 84 -10.74 5.48 -5.46
C ASP A 84 -9.39 6.22 -5.49
N PHE A 85 -9.35 7.46 -4.99
CA PHE A 85 -8.13 8.26 -4.93
C PHE A 85 -7.00 7.59 -4.17
N HIS A 86 -7.30 6.81 -3.11
CA HIS A 86 -6.27 6.07 -2.37
C HIS A 86 -5.52 5.08 -3.26
N SER A 87 -6.24 4.37 -4.14
CA SER A 87 -5.66 3.41 -5.10
C SER A 87 -4.69 4.04 -6.09
N ALA A 88 -4.89 5.33 -6.40
CA ALA A 88 -4.01 6.07 -7.31
C ALA A 88 -2.62 6.36 -6.72
N ILE A 89 -2.48 6.34 -5.39
CA ILE A 89 -1.27 6.80 -4.69
C ILE A 89 -0.58 5.73 -3.84
N GLU A 90 -1.29 4.70 -3.38
CA GLU A 90 -0.77 3.71 -2.42
C GLU A 90 0.45 2.94 -2.92
N THR A 91 0.53 2.67 -4.23
CA THR A 91 1.59 1.83 -4.80
C THR A 91 2.81 2.61 -5.30
N GLN A 92 2.64 3.87 -5.72
CA GLN A 92 3.70 4.66 -6.36
C GLN A 92 4.13 5.90 -5.57
N TYR A 93 3.22 6.43 -4.76
CA TYR A 93 3.44 7.69 -4.03
C TYR A 93 3.41 7.46 -2.53
N VAL A 94 4.07 6.37 -2.08
CA VAL A 94 4.07 5.91 -0.69
C VAL A 94 4.35 7.02 0.34
N PRO A 95 5.31 7.96 0.15
CA PRO A 95 5.52 9.05 1.10
C PRO A 95 4.29 9.96 1.26
N ILE A 96 3.56 10.20 0.16
CA ILE A 96 2.35 11.02 0.17
C ILE A 96 1.19 10.25 0.82
N TYR A 97 1.01 8.98 0.44
CA TYR A 97 0.05 8.07 1.04
C TYR A 97 0.23 7.97 2.56
N ALA A 98 1.48 7.76 3.01
CA ALA A 98 1.82 7.71 4.42
C ALA A 98 1.53 9.04 5.15
N SER A 99 1.69 10.20 4.48
CA SER A 99 1.39 11.50 5.08
C SER A 99 -0.12 11.71 5.29
N ILE A 100 -0.97 11.16 4.40
CA ILE A 100 -2.42 11.18 4.60
C ILE A 100 -2.79 10.31 5.80
N TRP A 101 -2.24 9.10 5.91
CA TRP A 101 -2.48 8.23 7.06
C TRP A 101 -2.03 8.87 8.39
N GLN A 102 -0.86 9.52 8.41
CA GLN A 102 -0.41 10.31 9.57
C GLN A 102 -1.43 11.39 9.95
N GLY A 103 -1.99 12.08 8.96
CA GLY A 103 -3.03 13.10 9.21
C GLY A 103 -4.32 12.50 9.76
N ILE A 104 -4.80 11.39 9.19
CA ILE A 104 -6.00 10.67 9.65
C ILE A 104 -5.82 10.25 11.12
N TYR A 105 -4.71 9.59 11.45
CA TYR A 105 -4.43 9.20 12.82
C TYR A 105 -4.14 10.40 13.73
N GLY A 106 -3.56 11.47 13.22
CA GLY A 106 -3.38 12.71 13.97
C GLY A 106 -4.70 13.29 14.46
N VAL A 107 -5.70 13.39 13.60
CA VAL A 107 -7.06 13.84 13.96
C VAL A 107 -7.72 12.83 14.91
N LYS A 108 -7.68 11.54 14.57
CA LYS A 108 -8.30 10.48 15.36
C LYS A 108 -7.76 10.48 16.80
N VAL A 109 -6.46 10.42 16.98
CA VAL A 109 -5.81 10.38 18.31
C VAL A 109 -6.09 11.67 19.10
N ALA A 110 -6.06 12.84 18.44
CA ALA A 110 -6.37 14.10 19.13
C ALA A 110 -7.80 14.11 19.69
N ILE A 111 -8.77 13.56 18.96
CA ILE A 111 -10.15 13.42 19.42
C ILE A 111 -10.26 12.38 20.55
N ASP A 112 -9.68 11.18 20.34
CA ASP A 112 -9.76 10.07 21.29
C ASP A 112 -9.11 10.41 22.65
N GLU A 113 -8.03 11.22 22.63
CA GLU A 113 -7.38 11.75 23.84
C GLU A 113 -8.09 12.95 24.45
N GLY A 114 -9.15 13.47 23.83
CA GLY A 114 -9.90 14.61 24.33
C GLY A 114 -9.12 15.95 24.29
N LYS A 115 -8.27 16.12 23.29
CA LYS A 115 -7.49 17.37 23.10
C LYS A 115 -8.42 18.58 22.91
N PRO A 116 -7.98 19.80 23.22
CA PRO A 116 -8.70 21.01 22.89
C PRO A 116 -9.10 21.06 21.40
N VAL A 117 -10.30 21.54 21.10
CA VAL A 117 -10.81 21.63 19.71
C VAL A 117 -9.82 22.34 18.79
N ALA A 118 -9.15 23.38 19.28
CA ALA A 118 -8.14 24.10 18.51
C ALA A 118 -6.99 23.18 18.05
N ASP A 119 -6.53 22.25 18.90
CA ASP A 119 -5.48 21.32 18.57
C ASP A 119 -5.96 20.27 17.54
N VAL A 120 -7.20 19.78 17.70
CA VAL A 120 -7.83 18.88 16.72
C VAL A 120 -7.96 19.57 15.34
N ARG A 121 -8.32 20.85 15.30
CA ARG A 121 -8.38 21.63 14.05
C ARG A 121 -7.01 21.77 13.40
N VAL A 122 -5.93 21.90 14.16
CA VAL A 122 -4.55 21.92 13.61
C VAL A 122 -4.22 20.59 12.94
N GLU A 123 -4.59 19.45 13.54
CA GLU A 123 -4.39 18.15 12.90
C GLU A 123 -5.27 17.99 11.64
N GLN A 124 -6.50 18.46 11.68
CA GLN A 124 -7.37 18.48 10.50
C GLN A 124 -6.77 19.30 9.35
N GLU A 125 -6.20 20.48 9.62
CA GLU A 125 -5.54 21.30 8.60
C GLU A 125 -4.34 20.58 7.98
N LYS A 126 -3.53 19.86 8.78
CA LYS A 126 -2.42 19.04 8.27
C LYS A 126 -2.93 17.96 7.33
N LEU A 127 -4.01 17.26 7.70
CA LEU A 127 -4.64 16.25 6.87
C LEU A 127 -5.14 16.84 5.55
N ASN A 128 -5.84 17.98 5.59
CA ASN A 128 -6.31 18.67 4.40
C ASN A 128 -5.14 19.08 3.48
N HIS A 129 -4.06 19.60 4.05
CA HIS A 129 -2.86 19.92 3.27
C HIS A 129 -2.27 18.67 2.60
N ALA A 130 -2.21 17.54 3.30
CA ALA A 130 -1.72 16.27 2.73
C ALA A 130 -2.58 15.80 1.55
N LEU A 131 -3.91 15.89 1.65
CA LEU A 131 -4.85 15.56 0.56
C LEU A 131 -4.61 16.43 -0.69
N TRP A 132 -4.50 17.75 -0.51
CA TRP A 132 -4.28 18.68 -1.62
C TRP A 132 -2.89 18.53 -2.24
N GLN A 133 -1.86 18.24 -1.45
CA GLN A 133 -0.52 17.91 -1.95
C GLN A 133 -0.54 16.62 -2.77
N ALA A 134 -1.26 15.59 -2.31
CA ALA A 134 -1.43 14.33 -3.02
C ALA A 134 -2.13 14.56 -4.37
N LEU A 135 -3.24 15.29 -4.38
CA LEU A 135 -3.95 15.62 -5.62
C LEU A 135 -3.07 16.43 -6.59
N GLY A 136 -2.27 17.36 -6.08
CA GLY A 136 -1.29 18.11 -6.87
C GLY A 136 -0.23 17.21 -7.51
N ALA A 137 0.30 16.27 -6.75
CA ALA A 137 1.27 15.28 -7.25
C ALA A 137 0.66 14.37 -8.32
N VAL A 138 -0.56 13.86 -8.11
CA VAL A 138 -1.28 13.02 -9.08
C VAL A 138 -1.60 13.81 -10.36
N LYS A 139 -2.03 15.07 -10.25
CA LYS A 139 -2.23 15.95 -11.42
C LYS A 139 -0.94 16.15 -12.23
N LEU A 140 0.18 16.33 -11.56
CA LEU A 140 1.49 16.46 -12.23
C LEU A 140 1.90 15.14 -12.89
N ALA A 141 1.77 14.02 -12.16
CA ALA A 141 2.08 12.69 -12.66
C ALA A 141 1.23 12.33 -13.89
N SER A 142 -0.05 12.68 -13.90
CA SER A 142 -0.94 12.46 -15.04
C SER A 142 -0.46 13.17 -16.31
N GLN A 143 0.13 14.36 -16.17
CA GLN A 143 0.72 15.09 -17.30
C GLN A 143 1.96 14.39 -17.82
N TYR A 144 2.79 13.84 -16.93
CA TYR A 144 3.98 13.07 -17.32
C TYR A 144 3.60 11.73 -17.96
N GLN A 145 2.56 11.05 -17.45
CA GLN A 145 2.03 9.84 -18.10
C GLN A 145 1.57 10.12 -19.55
N LYS A 146 0.82 11.20 -19.77
CA LYS A 146 0.41 11.62 -21.12
C LYS A 146 1.58 11.86 -22.08
N LYS A 147 2.70 12.32 -21.55
CA LYS A 147 3.93 12.57 -22.33
C LYS A 147 4.80 11.34 -22.48
N GLY A 148 4.43 10.19 -21.90
CA GLY A 148 5.25 8.97 -21.88
C GLY A 148 6.53 9.10 -21.07
N LEU A 149 6.59 10.03 -20.11
CA LEU A 149 7.77 10.30 -19.26
C LEU A 149 7.75 9.49 -17.96
N VAL A 150 6.66 8.77 -17.67
CA VAL A 150 6.53 7.89 -16.52
C VAL A 150 6.24 6.49 -17.03
N ASN A 151 6.97 5.51 -16.55
CA ASN A 151 6.76 4.12 -16.89
C ASN A 151 5.43 3.63 -16.32
N LYS A 152 4.78 2.69 -17.02
CA LYS A 152 3.61 2.00 -16.48
C LYS A 152 4.02 1.15 -15.29
N VAL A 153 3.22 1.20 -14.23
CA VAL A 153 3.37 0.33 -13.07
C VAL A 153 2.79 -1.04 -13.41
N GLN A 154 3.53 -2.07 -13.07
CA GLN A 154 3.02 -3.43 -13.13
C GLN A 154 2.19 -3.68 -11.87
N THR A 155 0.90 -3.88 -12.04
CA THR A 155 -0.05 -4.16 -10.96
C THR A 155 -0.27 -5.67 -10.74
N THR A 156 0.29 -6.51 -11.61
CA THR A 156 0.35 -7.97 -11.42
C THR A 156 1.74 -8.35 -10.96
N GLU A 157 1.83 -9.16 -9.91
CA GLU A 157 3.11 -9.70 -9.46
C GLU A 157 3.73 -10.54 -10.58
N LYS A 158 4.79 -10.04 -11.17
CA LYS A 158 5.67 -10.79 -12.04
C LYS A 158 6.84 -11.25 -11.20
N GLU A 159 7.04 -12.56 -11.11
CA GLU A 159 8.22 -13.09 -10.44
C GLU A 159 9.49 -12.56 -11.13
N PRO A 160 10.42 -11.96 -10.36
CA PRO A 160 11.67 -11.46 -10.92
C PRO A 160 12.51 -12.64 -11.43
N THR A 161 13.10 -12.47 -12.60
CA THR A 161 13.87 -13.51 -13.29
C THR A 161 15.37 -13.23 -13.31
N THR A 162 15.77 -12.00 -12.95
CA THR A 162 17.15 -11.54 -12.94
C THR A 162 17.49 -10.91 -11.60
N GLY A 163 18.78 -10.89 -11.24
CA GLY A 163 19.25 -10.27 -10.00
C GLY A 163 18.84 -8.79 -9.87
N PRO A 164 19.03 -7.95 -10.90
CA PRO A 164 18.53 -6.57 -10.86
C PRO A 164 17.03 -6.45 -10.66
N GLU A 165 16.20 -7.33 -11.30
CA GLU A 165 14.74 -7.34 -11.09
C GLU A 165 14.37 -7.74 -9.66
N VAL A 166 15.13 -8.65 -9.03
CA VAL A 166 14.96 -8.99 -7.61
C VAL A 166 15.17 -7.77 -6.72
N ILE A 167 16.20 -6.96 -6.98
CA ILE A 167 16.43 -5.73 -6.21
C ILE A 167 15.29 -4.72 -6.40
N ASP A 168 14.78 -4.57 -7.62
CA ASP A 168 13.67 -3.67 -7.91
C ASP A 168 12.37 -4.12 -7.17
N ASP A 169 12.12 -5.45 -7.09
CA ASP A 169 11.01 -6.02 -6.31
C ASP A 169 11.21 -5.78 -4.79
N ILE A 170 12.42 -5.99 -4.28
CA ILE A 170 12.76 -5.71 -2.87
C ILE A 170 12.43 -4.26 -2.52
N LYS A 171 12.84 -3.30 -3.35
CA LYS A 171 12.58 -1.88 -3.11
C LYS A 171 11.07 -1.59 -3.05
N THR A 172 10.30 -2.17 -3.97
CA THR A 172 8.83 -2.05 -3.98
C THR A 172 8.20 -2.62 -2.71
N ARG A 173 8.69 -3.78 -2.23
CA ARG A 173 8.22 -4.39 -0.98
C ARG A 173 8.57 -3.54 0.25
N LEU A 174 9.75 -2.92 0.28
CA LEU A 174 10.15 -2.02 1.35
C LEU A 174 9.28 -0.74 1.39
N ASP A 175 8.86 -0.22 0.24
CA ASP A 175 7.90 0.88 0.20
C ASP A 175 6.55 0.46 0.80
N ARG A 176 6.07 -0.76 0.51
CA ARG A 176 4.87 -1.34 1.13
C ARG A 176 5.02 -1.49 2.66
N VAL A 177 6.24 -1.77 3.16
CA VAL A 177 6.49 -1.79 4.62
C VAL A 177 6.17 -0.44 5.25
N VAL A 178 6.61 0.67 4.61
CA VAL A 178 6.31 2.03 5.10
C VAL A 178 4.81 2.30 5.07
N ALA A 179 4.13 1.89 3.99
CA ALA A 179 2.68 2.05 3.86
C ALA A 179 1.94 1.30 4.99
N LYS A 180 2.22 0.00 5.17
CA LYS A 180 1.58 -0.83 6.20
C LYS A 180 1.88 -0.35 7.62
N TYR A 181 3.08 0.17 7.86
CA TYR A 181 3.40 0.83 9.13
C TYR A 181 2.57 2.10 9.34
N ALA A 182 2.41 2.95 8.31
CA ALA A 182 1.58 4.16 8.39
C ALA A 182 0.09 3.84 8.64
N GLU A 183 -0.40 2.73 8.10
CA GLU A 183 -1.72 2.16 8.36
C GLU A 183 -1.88 1.56 9.77
N GLN A 184 -0.85 1.66 10.64
CA GLN A 184 -0.79 1.04 11.98
C GLN A 184 -0.82 -0.50 11.96
N LEU A 185 -0.55 -1.13 10.82
CA LEU A 185 -0.47 -2.57 10.65
C LEU A 185 0.96 -3.07 10.91
N HIS A 186 1.48 -2.85 12.13
CA HIS A 186 2.89 -3.07 12.49
C HIS A 186 3.31 -4.54 12.34
N GLU A 187 2.43 -5.51 12.64
CA GLU A 187 2.71 -6.94 12.47
C GLU A 187 2.82 -7.30 10.98
N VAL A 188 1.93 -6.75 10.14
CA VAL A 188 1.97 -6.95 8.69
C VAL A 188 3.24 -6.34 8.11
N ALA A 189 3.62 -5.13 8.53
CA ALA A 189 4.86 -4.49 8.12
C ALA A 189 6.09 -5.34 8.48
N THR A 190 6.14 -5.88 9.71
CA THR A 190 7.24 -6.75 10.17
C THR A 190 7.31 -8.04 9.38
N THR A 191 6.17 -8.70 9.15
CA THR A 191 6.09 -9.91 8.33
C THR A 191 6.61 -9.65 6.91
N LEU A 192 6.21 -8.53 6.31
CA LEU A 192 6.64 -8.14 4.97
C LEU A 192 8.16 -7.92 4.88
N VAL A 193 8.80 -7.35 5.93
CA VAL A 193 10.27 -7.25 6.00
C VAL A 193 10.92 -8.63 5.96
N HIS A 194 10.43 -9.55 6.79
CA HIS A 194 10.94 -10.92 6.89
C HIS A 194 10.77 -11.70 5.59
N ASP A 195 9.59 -11.66 5.01
CA ASP A 195 9.30 -12.33 3.74
C ASP A 195 10.12 -11.75 2.60
N THR A 196 10.38 -10.45 2.60
CA THR A 196 11.23 -9.81 1.59
C THR A 196 12.67 -10.30 1.70
N TYR A 197 13.20 -10.43 2.91
CA TYR A 197 14.53 -11.00 3.13
C TYR A 197 14.62 -12.44 2.63
N LEU A 198 13.77 -13.33 3.16
CA LEU A 198 13.82 -14.77 2.88
C LEU A 198 13.50 -15.13 1.43
N GLN A 199 12.51 -14.47 0.83
CA GLN A 199 12.02 -14.84 -0.51
C GLN A 199 12.76 -14.15 -1.65
N ARG A 200 13.49 -13.06 -1.35
CA ARG A 200 14.11 -12.22 -2.38
C ARG A 200 15.60 -11.99 -2.14
N PHE A 201 15.98 -11.43 -0.99
CA PHE A 201 17.37 -11.02 -0.76
C PHE A 201 18.32 -12.21 -0.67
N GLU A 202 17.97 -13.27 0.05
CA GLU A 202 18.78 -14.50 0.14
C GLU A 202 19.11 -15.09 -1.25
N GLY A 203 18.20 -14.97 -2.21
CA GLY A 203 18.38 -15.49 -3.57
C GLY A 203 19.47 -14.78 -4.38
N VAL A 204 19.86 -13.56 -4.03
CA VAL A 204 20.90 -12.78 -4.72
C VAL A 204 22.15 -12.55 -3.87
N GLU A 205 22.13 -12.97 -2.61
CA GLU A 205 23.16 -12.74 -1.62
C GLU A 205 24.51 -13.36 -2.02
N GLY A 206 24.50 -14.60 -2.50
CA GLY A 206 25.72 -15.29 -2.94
C GLY A 206 26.49 -14.55 -4.04
N ASP A 207 25.78 -14.00 -5.03
CA ASP A 207 26.38 -13.20 -6.10
C ASP A 207 26.94 -11.86 -5.56
N LEU A 208 26.24 -11.27 -4.60
CA LEU A 208 26.65 -9.99 -3.97
C LEU A 208 27.84 -10.18 -3.04
N ILE A 209 27.91 -11.26 -2.25
CA ILE A 209 29.05 -11.58 -1.37
C ILE A 209 30.34 -11.66 -2.17
N ALA A 210 30.32 -12.30 -3.34
CA ALA A 210 31.47 -12.41 -4.23
C ALA A 210 31.98 -11.07 -4.73
N LYS A 211 31.13 -10.03 -4.77
CA LYS A 211 31.46 -8.69 -5.24
C LYS A 211 31.72 -7.70 -4.09
N ASN A 212 30.91 -7.74 -3.04
CA ASN A 212 30.99 -6.82 -1.92
C ASN A 212 30.33 -7.39 -0.65
N ALA A 213 31.07 -8.23 0.10
CA ALA A 213 30.56 -8.86 1.31
C ALA A 213 30.13 -7.84 2.38
N ALA A 214 30.83 -6.69 2.50
CA ALA A 214 30.46 -5.67 3.49
C ALA A 214 29.09 -5.01 3.19
N LEU A 215 28.73 -4.87 1.91
CA LEU A 215 27.41 -4.36 1.54
C LEU A 215 26.32 -5.36 1.92
N VAL A 216 26.58 -6.66 1.78
CA VAL A 216 25.64 -7.72 2.16
C VAL A 216 25.44 -7.71 3.67
N GLU A 217 26.52 -7.71 4.46
CA GLU A 217 26.46 -7.64 5.94
C GLU A 217 25.63 -6.42 6.42
N ASP A 218 25.85 -5.26 5.78
CA ASP A 218 25.10 -4.05 6.09
C ASP A 218 23.59 -4.18 5.76
N LEU A 219 23.22 -4.81 4.64
CA LEU A 219 21.84 -5.05 4.27
C LEU A 219 21.17 -6.12 5.15
N GLU A 220 21.86 -7.20 5.49
CA GLU A 220 21.39 -8.21 6.44
C GLU A 220 21.07 -7.58 7.80
N LYS A 221 21.95 -6.72 8.30
CA LYS A 221 21.71 -5.97 9.53
C LYS A 221 20.47 -5.09 9.43
N ASP A 222 20.28 -4.44 8.28
CA ASP A 222 19.12 -3.59 8.09
C ASP A 222 17.82 -4.40 8.07
N PHE A 223 17.77 -5.54 7.37
CA PHE A 223 16.61 -6.42 7.29
C PHE A 223 16.29 -7.09 8.64
N ASN A 224 17.31 -7.58 9.34
CA ASN A 224 17.09 -8.41 10.53
C ASN A 224 17.12 -7.62 11.85
N VAL A 225 17.65 -6.39 11.86
CA VAL A 225 17.80 -5.60 13.08
C VAL A 225 17.25 -4.19 12.93
N THR A 226 17.78 -3.38 12.00
CA THR A 226 17.53 -1.93 11.99
C THR A 226 16.08 -1.60 11.71
N LEU A 227 15.52 -2.16 10.62
CA LEU A 227 14.14 -1.89 10.19
C LEU A 227 13.11 -2.54 11.15
N PRO A 228 13.25 -3.83 11.56
CA PRO A 228 12.36 -4.41 12.57
C PRO A 228 12.36 -3.64 13.89
N GLN A 229 13.51 -3.15 14.34
CA GLN A 229 13.57 -2.33 15.56
C GLN A 229 12.88 -0.97 15.40
N ALA A 230 13.01 -0.31 14.24
CA ALA A 230 12.31 0.94 13.98
C ALA A 230 10.79 0.75 14.04
N ILE A 231 10.28 -0.36 13.48
CA ILE A 231 8.87 -0.73 13.54
C ILE A 231 8.45 -1.05 14.98
N SER A 232 9.16 -1.94 15.67
CA SER A 232 8.78 -2.44 17.01
C SER A 232 8.85 -1.39 18.11
N LYS A 233 9.78 -0.41 18.00
CA LYS A 233 9.90 0.70 18.94
C LYS A 233 8.94 1.84 18.69
N ASP A 234 8.11 1.70 17.65
CA ASP A 234 7.14 2.72 17.22
C ASP A 234 7.76 4.12 17.08
N THR A 235 8.85 4.18 16.30
CA THR A 235 9.66 5.40 16.14
C THR A 235 9.02 6.47 15.26
N GLY A 236 7.82 6.19 14.74
CA GLY A 236 7.05 7.05 13.83
C GLY A 236 7.41 6.83 12.36
N VAL A 237 6.44 7.16 11.48
CA VAL A 237 6.51 6.90 10.03
C VAL A 237 7.77 7.50 9.39
N ASP A 238 8.15 8.72 9.77
CA ASP A 238 9.33 9.38 9.21
C ASP A 238 10.64 8.66 9.54
N SER A 239 10.72 8.05 10.72
CA SER A 239 11.90 7.28 11.13
C SER A 239 12.00 5.96 10.37
N VAL A 240 10.88 5.23 10.23
CA VAL A 240 10.82 3.99 9.44
C VAL A 240 11.15 4.28 7.97
N ARG A 241 10.57 5.34 7.39
CA ARG A 241 10.87 5.77 6.02
C ARG A 241 12.34 6.06 5.80
N LYS A 242 13.01 6.79 6.71
CA LYS A 242 14.45 7.07 6.61
C LYS A 242 15.31 5.81 6.62
N VAL A 243 14.92 4.78 7.39
CA VAL A 243 15.62 3.49 7.38
C VAL A 243 15.45 2.84 6.00
N VAL A 244 14.23 2.81 5.46
CA VAL A 244 13.94 2.25 4.13
C VAL A 244 14.70 3.00 3.04
N GLU A 245 14.73 4.34 3.04
CA GLU A 245 15.50 5.15 2.08
C GLU A 245 17.01 4.83 2.14
N SER A 246 17.55 4.62 3.34
CA SER A 246 18.94 4.19 3.52
C SER A 246 19.18 2.79 2.94
N MET A 247 18.26 1.84 3.17
CA MET A 247 18.32 0.51 2.58
C MET A 247 18.24 0.57 1.05
N GLN A 248 17.31 1.35 0.49
CA GLN A 248 17.17 1.52 -0.95
C GLN A 248 18.44 2.07 -1.60
N THR A 249 19.13 3.00 -0.94
CA THR A 249 20.43 3.50 -1.41
C THR A 249 21.50 2.40 -1.47
N LYS A 250 21.51 1.47 -0.51
CA LYS A 250 22.40 0.30 -0.52
C LYS A 250 21.99 -0.69 -1.60
N LEU A 251 20.68 -0.92 -1.76
CA LEU A 251 20.12 -1.79 -2.80
C LEU A 251 20.42 -1.27 -4.21
N ASP A 252 20.45 0.05 -4.44
CA ASP A 252 20.86 0.61 -5.73
C ASP A 252 22.31 0.22 -6.07
N ARG A 253 23.21 0.19 -5.08
CA ARG A 253 24.58 -0.30 -5.27
C ARG A 253 24.61 -1.80 -5.56
N ALA A 254 23.82 -2.60 -4.82
CA ALA A 254 23.68 -4.02 -5.04
C ALA A 254 23.17 -4.32 -6.47
N ARG A 255 22.19 -3.55 -6.94
CA ARG A 255 21.66 -3.66 -8.30
C ARG A 255 22.75 -3.49 -9.38
N VAL A 256 23.62 -2.47 -9.23
CA VAL A 256 24.73 -2.24 -10.17
C VAL A 256 25.67 -3.46 -10.20
N LEU A 257 26.03 -4.00 -9.03
CA LEU A 257 26.90 -5.19 -8.95
C LEU A 257 26.27 -6.42 -9.61
N LEU A 258 24.95 -6.63 -9.45
CA LEU A 258 24.25 -7.73 -10.10
C LEU A 258 24.16 -7.58 -11.62
N VAL A 259 24.04 -6.36 -12.14
CA VAL A 259 24.15 -6.11 -13.59
C VAL A 259 25.53 -6.53 -14.11
N GLU A 260 26.62 -6.22 -13.39
CA GLU A 260 27.98 -6.65 -13.75
C GLU A 260 28.13 -8.17 -13.73
N VAL A 261 27.53 -8.84 -12.72
CA VAL A 261 27.52 -10.32 -12.64
C VAL A 261 26.84 -10.93 -13.86
N GLU A 262 25.68 -10.41 -14.25
CA GLU A 262 24.96 -10.92 -15.42
C GLU A 262 25.68 -10.68 -16.73
N GLN A 263 26.33 -9.52 -16.89
CA GLN A 263 27.16 -9.24 -18.06
C GLN A 263 28.32 -10.21 -18.15
N SER A 264 29.05 -10.45 -17.04
CA SER A 264 30.16 -11.37 -17.02
C SER A 264 29.77 -12.82 -17.30
N ARG A 265 28.53 -13.23 -16.97
CA ARG A 265 28.00 -14.56 -17.31
C ARG A 265 27.70 -14.70 -18.81
N LYS A 266 27.23 -13.64 -19.47
CA LYS A 266 26.95 -13.63 -20.93
C LYS A 266 28.24 -13.68 -21.78
N ASP A 267 29.32 -13.12 -21.27
CA ASP A 267 30.61 -13.11 -21.98
C ASP A 267 31.36 -14.46 -21.93
N VAL A 268 30.88 -15.43 -21.14
CA VAL A 268 31.49 -16.76 -21.00
C VAL A 268 30.84 -17.81 -21.92
N PHE A 269 29.70 -17.50 -22.53
CA PHE A 269 28.97 -18.36 -23.47
C PHE A 269 28.87 -17.72 -24.85
#